data_bdbbdb74ba587c03ad66845a1919dff2
#
_entry.id   bdbbdb74ba587c03ad66845a1919dff2
#
_cell.length_a   1.000
_cell.length_b   1.000
_cell.length_c   1.000
_cell.angle_alpha   90.00
_cell.angle_beta   90.00
_cell.angle_gamma   90.00
#
_symmetry.space_group_name_H-M   'P 1'
#
loop_
_entity.id
_entity.type
_entity.pdbx_description
1 polymer ?
#
loop_
_entity_poly.entity_id
_entity_poly.type
_entity_poly.pdbx_seq_one_letter_code
_entity_poly.pdbx_strand_id
1 'polypeptide(L)'
;MSNQTLIEEYPGIISEIQTEIKKLENDTRVLNKLYVILDVLHDEPINDIINKHGISQGTAYNWIKQWNDGGIEALRRKKVPKVNPN
;
A
#
# COMPACT_ATOMS: atom_id res chain seq x y z
N MET A 1 3.21 -18.18 -12.73
CA MET A 1 3.84 -18.03 -11.59
C MET A 1 4.02 -16.65 -11.17
N SER A 2 3.80 -16.40 -9.99
CA SER A 2 3.92 -15.09 -9.54
C SER A 2 5.34 -14.71 -9.40
N ASN A 3 5.65 -13.53 -9.76
CA ASN A 3 6.94 -13.09 -9.61
C ASN A 3 6.98 -11.95 -8.71
N GLN A 4 5.85 -11.59 -8.10
CA GLN A 4 5.86 -10.43 -7.28
C GLN A 4 6.20 -10.78 -5.90
N THR A 5 7.43 -10.58 -5.51
CA THR A 5 7.78 -10.74 -4.11
C THR A 5 8.02 -9.36 -3.57
N LEU A 6 7.15 -8.44 -3.95
CA LEU A 6 7.27 -7.05 -3.52
C LEU A 6 6.93 -6.87 -2.05
N ILE A 7 6.07 -7.73 -1.53
CA ILE A 7 5.64 -7.65 -0.16
C ILE A 7 5.93 -8.96 0.52
N GLU A 8 6.54 -8.89 1.71
CA GLU A 8 6.77 -10.10 2.48
C GLU A 8 5.47 -10.55 3.08
N GLU A 9 5.01 -11.71 2.68
CA GLU A 9 3.73 -12.20 3.14
C GLU A 9 3.88 -13.03 4.40
N TYR A 10 2.88 -12.97 5.24
CA TYR A 10 2.83 -13.79 6.43
C TYR A 10 1.40 -14.26 6.59
N PRO A 11 1.16 -15.32 7.37
CA PRO A 11 -0.20 -15.83 7.52
C PRO A 11 -1.11 -14.75 8.08
N GLY A 12 -2.25 -14.58 7.44
CA GLY A 12 -3.23 -13.61 7.89
C GLY A 12 -3.02 -12.20 7.40
N ILE A 13 -2.02 -11.96 6.54
CA ILE A 13 -1.75 -10.60 6.08
C ILE A 13 -2.95 -10.01 5.34
N ILE A 14 -3.58 -10.79 4.48
CA ILE A 14 -4.72 -10.27 3.72
C ILE A 14 -5.88 -9.96 4.65
N SER A 15 -6.11 -10.83 5.60
CA SER A 15 -7.19 -10.64 6.55
C SER A 15 -6.95 -9.39 7.40
N GLU A 16 -5.71 -9.19 7.81
CA GLU A 16 -5.36 -8.01 8.58
C GLU A 16 -5.61 -6.74 7.78
N ILE A 17 -5.23 -6.74 6.49
CA ILE A 17 -5.44 -5.58 5.65
C ILE A 17 -6.93 -5.31 5.48
N GLN A 18 -7.71 -6.35 5.27
CA GLN A 18 -9.15 -6.18 5.10
C GLN A 18 -9.81 -5.63 6.34
N THR A 19 -9.33 -6.04 7.51
CA THR A 19 -9.83 -5.51 8.75
C THR A 19 -9.51 -4.03 8.88
N GLU A 20 -8.29 -3.65 8.50
CA GLU A 20 -7.91 -2.25 8.57
C GLU A 20 -8.71 -1.40 7.59
N ILE A 21 -9.02 -1.95 6.43
CA ILE A 21 -9.85 -1.24 5.47
C ILE A 21 -11.19 -0.88 6.07
N LYS A 22 -11.79 -1.82 6.79
CA LYS A 22 -13.07 -1.54 7.42
C LYS A 22 -12.96 -0.45 8.46
N LYS A 23 -11.87 -0.44 9.20
CA LYS A 23 -11.70 0.56 10.23
C LYS A 23 -11.46 1.94 9.66
N LEU A 24 -10.94 2.01 8.44
CA LEU A 24 -10.53 3.26 7.86
C LEU A 24 -11.48 3.81 6.84
N GLU A 25 -12.75 3.42 6.90
CA GLU A 25 -13.66 3.80 5.85
C GLU A 25 -13.78 5.30 5.70
N ASN A 26 -13.36 6.08 6.66
CA ASN A 26 -13.40 7.53 6.52
C ASN A 26 -12.08 8.15 6.11
N ASP A 27 -11.05 7.35 5.96
CA ASP A 27 -9.76 7.88 5.56
C ASP A 27 -9.39 7.35 4.19
N THR A 28 -9.92 8.01 3.18
CA THR A 28 -9.74 7.57 1.81
C THR A 28 -8.28 7.47 1.40
N ARG A 29 -7.46 8.35 1.92
CA ARG A 29 -6.05 8.36 1.56
C ARG A 29 -5.36 7.05 1.96
N VAL A 30 -5.60 6.62 3.18
CA VAL A 30 -5.00 5.37 3.65
C VAL A 30 -5.67 4.18 2.98
N LEU A 31 -6.99 4.27 2.77
CA LEU A 31 -7.69 3.19 2.09
C LEU A 31 -7.12 2.92 0.71
N ASN A 32 -6.85 3.97 -0.06
CA ASN A 32 -6.31 3.79 -1.39
C ASN A 32 -4.97 3.06 -1.34
N LYS A 33 -4.14 3.40 -0.37
CA LYS A 33 -2.87 2.72 -0.22
C LYS A 33 -3.06 1.25 0.09
N LEU A 34 -4.00 0.95 0.98
CA LEU A 34 -4.25 -0.43 1.36
C LEU A 34 -4.81 -1.25 0.20
N TYR A 35 -5.66 -0.64 -0.63
CA TYR A 35 -6.16 -1.35 -1.78
C TYR A 35 -5.04 -1.68 -2.77
N VAL A 36 -4.08 -0.77 -2.93
CA VAL A 36 -2.94 -1.06 -3.78
C VAL A 36 -2.13 -2.22 -3.20
N ILE A 37 -1.89 -2.21 -1.90
CA ILE A 37 -1.15 -3.29 -1.26
C ILE A 37 -1.88 -4.62 -1.45
N LEU A 38 -3.19 -4.60 -1.27
CA LEU A 38 -3.99 -5.80 -1.42
C LEU A 38 -3.91 -6.34 -2.85
N ASP A 39 -3.97 -5.46 -3.84
CA ASP A 39 -3.86 -5.88 -5.22
C ASP A 39 -2.50 -6.52 -5.51
N VAL A 40 -1.45 -5.97 -4.94
CA VAL A 40 -0.13 -6.55 -5.09
C VAL A 40 -0.09 -7.96 -4.50
N LEU A 41 -0.73 -8.14 -3.36
CA LEU A 41 -0.78 -9.44 -2.71
C LEU A 41 -1.61 -10.44 -3.51
N HIS A 42 -2.52 -9.95 -4.33
CA HIS A 42 -3.31 -10.82 -5.21
C HIS A 42 -2.61 -11.02 -6.55
N ASP A 43 -1.35 -10.61 -6.62
CA ASP A 43 -0.52 -10.82 -7.82
C ASP A 43 -1.04 -10.10 -9.06
N GLU A 44 -1.70 -9.01 -8.90
CA GLU A 44 -2.09 -8.23 -10.06
C GLU A 44 -0.86 -7.54 -10.63
N PRO A 45 -0.75 -7.46 -11.95
CA PRO A 45 0.38 -6.78 -12.55
C PRO A 45 0.43 -5.31 -12.13
N ILE A 46 1.62 -4.81 -11.92
CA ILE A 46 1.77 -3.45 -11.43
C ILE A 46 1.15 -2.45 -12.40
N ASN A 47 1.26 -2.70 -13.71
CA ASN A 47 0.67 -1.79 -14.68
C ASN A 47 -0.84 -1.71 -14.55
N ASP A 48 -1.48 -2.83 -14.25
CA ASP A 48 -2.92 -2.83 -14.05
C ASP A 48 -3.29 -2.10 -12.79
N ILE A 49 -2.48 -2.25 -11.75
CA ILE A 49 -2.75 -1.59 -10.48
C ILE A 49 -2.66 -0.08 -10.63
N ILE A 50 -1.62 0.41 -11.28
CA ILE A 50 -1.46 1.85 -11.40
C ILE A 50 -2.54 2.46 -12.29
N ASN A 51 -2.97 1.72 -13.31
CA ASN A 51 -4.06 2.20 -14.16
C ASN A 51 -5.38 2.20 -13.42
N LYS A 52 -5.62 1.16 -12.65
CA LYS A 52 -6.86 1.03 -11.93
C LYS A 52 -7.00 2.14 -10.88
N HIS A 53 -5.92 2.45 -10.21
CA HIS A 53 -5.98 3.41 -9.12
C HIS A 53 -5.58 4.83 -9.53
N GLY A 54 -5.16 5.00 -10.78
CA GLY A 54 -4.82 6.35 -11.26
C GLY A 54 -3.60 6.93 -10.60
N ILE A 55 -2.60 6.10 -10.31
CA ILE A 55 -1.38 6.56 -9.68
C ILE A 55 -0.18 6.27 -10.57
N SER A 56 0.93 6.86 -10.25
CA SER A 56 2.14 6.60 -11.01
C SER A 56 2.83 5.35 -10.49
N GLN A 57 3.72 4.82 -11.28
CA GLN A 57 4.48 3.66 -10.88
C GLN A 57 5.33 3.97 -9.64
N GLY A 58 5.93 5.15 -9.62
CA GLY A 58 6.73 5.55 -8.46
C GLY A 58 5.91 5.61 -7.19
N THR A 59 4.69 6.10 -7.29
CA THR A 59 3.82 6.15 -6.13
C THR A 59 3.49 4.75 -5.63
N ALA A 60 3.19 3.84 -6.56
CA ALA A 60 2.88 2.47 -6.17
C ALA A 60 4.04 1.82 -5.44
N TYR A 61 5.24 1.94 -5.98
CA TYR A 61 6.40 1.35 -5.32
C TYR A 61 6.71 2.02 -4.00
N ASN A 62 6.44 3.31 -3.90
CA ASN A 62 6.66 4.01 -2.64
C ASN A 62 5.72 3.48 -1.55
N TRP A 63 4.47 3.23 -1.90
CA TRP A 63 3.52 2.69 -0.92
C TRP A 63 3.89 1.27 -0.52
N ILE A 64 4.38 0.47 -1.49
CA ILE A 64 4.84 -0.88 -1.19
C ILE A 64 6.02 -0.82 -0.22
N LYS A 65 6.93 0.11 -0.45
CA LYS A 65 8.07 0.25 0.43
C LYS A 65 7.64 0.67 1.83
N GLN A 66 6.70 1.58 1.91
CA GLN A 66 6.19 2.00 3.22
C GLN A 66 5.58 0.82 3.97
N TRP A 67 4.83 -0.01 3.26
CA TRP A 67 4.23 -1.17 3.91
C TRP A 67 5.31 -2.13 4.39
N ASN A 68 6.31 -2.37 3.58
CA ASN A 68 7.38 -3.29 3.97
C ASN A 68 8.19 -2.75 5.15
N ASP A 69 8.31 -1.45 5.23
CA ASP A 69 9.10 -0.84 6.30
C ASP A 69 8.36 -0.79 7.63
N GLY A 70 7.07 -0.54 7.62
CA GLY A 70 6.37 -0.34 8.86
C GLY A 70 4.90 -0.73 8.87
N GLY A 71 4.45 -1.45 7.85
CA GLY A 71 3.09 -1.93 7.82
C GLY A 71 2.07 -0.81 7.79
N ILE A 72 0.94 -1.06 8.41
CA ILE A 72 -0.15 -0.11 8.39
C ILE A 72 0.24 1.22 9.04
N GLU A 73 1.08 1.17 10.03
CA GLU A 73 1.49 2.39 10.70
C GLU A 73 2.22 3.33 9.76
N ALA A 74 3.08 2.78 8.91
CA ALA A 74 3.80 3.60 7.96
C ALA A 74 2.87 4.22 6.94
N LEU A 75 1.85 3.49 6.52
CA LEU A 75 0.89 4.02 5.57
C LEU A 75 0.02 5.12 6.17
N ARG A 76 -0.24 5.03 7.44
CA ARG A 76 -1.08 6.02 8.11
C ARG A 76 -0.35 7.30 8.42
N ARG A 77 0.99 7.24 8.47
CA ARG A 77 1.75 8.40 8.81
C ARG A 77 1.52 9.50 7.81
N LYS A 78 1.21 10.69 8.26
CA LYS A 78 1.09 11.77 7.37
C LYS A 78 2.45 12.12 6.90
N LYS A 79 2.56 12.45 5.59
CA LYS A 79 3.78 12.84 5.07
C LYS A 79 4.12 14.11 5.68
N VAL A 80 5.02 14.16 6.51
CA VAL A 80 5.46 15.36 7.12
C VAL A 80 6.21 16.15 6.13
N PRO A 81 5.87 17.35 5.89
CA PRO A 81 6.58 18.15 4.95
C PRO A 81 7.96 18.23 5.49
N LYS A 82 8.87 17.88 4.69
CA LYS A 82 10.16 17.91 5.00
C LYS A 82 10.56 19.18 5.18
N VAL A 83 10.78 19.50 6.16
CA VAL A 83 11.23 20.72 6.33
C VAL A 83 12.46 20.80 6.02
N ASN A 84 12.83 20.80 5.73
CA ASN A 84 13.91 20.90 5.42
C ASN A 84 14.35 21.75 5.48
N PRO A 85 14.88 21.74 5.74
CA PRO A 85 15.31 22.60 5.78
C PRO A 85 15.84 22.93 5.07
N ASN A 86 15.86 22.99 4.86
CA ASN A 86 16.27 23.27 4.33
C ASN A 86 16.40 23.24 4.16
#